data_e090a89d9dac4737367d540c4f356678
#
_entry.id   e090a89d9dac4737367d540c4f356678
#
_cell.length_a   1.000
_cell.length_b   1.000
_cell.length_c   1.000
_cell.angle_alpha   90.00
_cell.angle_beta   90.00
_cell.angle_gamma   90.00
#
_symmetry.space_group_name_H-M   'P 1'
#
loop_
_entity.id
_entity.type
_entity.pdbx_description
1 polymer ?
#
loop_
_entity_poly.entity_id
_entity_poly.type
_entity_poly.pdbx_seq_one_letter_code
_entity_poly.pdbx_strand_id
1 'polypeptide(L)'
;MADTKKLSNTELSLSEKLNRIQVELKAPKDKLNKFGGYNYRSAEGILEALKPLLKTYGVYVTLSDEIVEVGGRVYVKATAKLCERVGGGAAEVFENSAISVTAYAREAESKKGMDEAQVTGATSSYARKYALNGLFLLDDTKDADTDEYALQTKTEPKKVAPAVKAPAALICERCGKPISNSGKFSASKVAESTKAQFGKQMCFECGKATKAEREKPTESVVMEDLGGLPFPIED
;
A
#
# COMPACT_ATOMS: atom_id res chain seq x y z
N MET A 1 36.84 -14.68 -39.76
CA MET A 1 35.64 -14.49 -38.90
C MET A 1 35.43 -15.83 -38.19
N ALA A 2 35.66 -15.88 -36.89
CA ALA A 2 35.52 -17.11 -36.13
C ALA A 2 34.04 -17.43 -35.96
N ASP A 3 33.60 -18.58 -36.48
CA ASP A 3 32.28 -19.15 -36.22
C ASP A 3 32.13 -19.40 -34.73
N THR A 4 31.38 -18.53 -34.06
CA THR A 4 31.03 -18.71 -32.64
C THR A 4 29.99 -19.83 -32.60
N LYS A 5 30.47 -21.07 -32.41
CA LYS A 5 29.61 -22.25 -32.18
C LYS A 5 28.62 -21.92 -31.05
N LYS A 6 27.35 -21.84 -31.38
CA LYS A 6 26.28 -21.58 -30.41
C LYS A 6 26.17 -22.81 -29.50
N LEU A 7 26.77 -22.73 -28.31
CA LEU A 7 26.71 -23.79 -27.30
C LEU A 7 25.24 -24.07 -26.92
N SER A 8 24.90 -25.33 -26.74
CA SER A 8 23.60 -25.73 -26.22
C SER A 8 23.45 -25.24 -24.76
N ASN A 9 22.25 -24.96 -24.32
CA ASN A 9 22.00 -24.46 -22.96
C ASN A 9 22.51 -25.40 -21.85
N THR A 10 22.75 -26.68 -22.17
CA THR A 10 23.30 -27.71 -21.28
C THR A 10 24.83 -27.65 -21.16
N GLU A 11 25.50 -27.04 -22.13
CA GLU A 11 26.97 -26.91 -22.13
C GLU A 11 27.47 -25.61 -21.50
N LEU A 12 26.54 -24.71 -21.12
CA LEU A 12 26.91 -23.45 -20.50
C LEU A 12 27.25 -23.64 -19.02
N SER A 13 28.30 -22.96 -18.57
CA SER A 13 28.59 -22.83 -17.14
C SER A 13 27.47 -22.10 -16.38
N LEU A 14 27.40 -22.29 -15.07
CA LEU A 14 26.40 -21.61 -14.24
C LEU A 14 26.48 -20.07 -14.36
N SER A 15 27.68 -19.52 -14.45
CA SER A 15 27.90 -18.09 -14.65
C SER A 15 27.40 -17.58 -16.01
N GLU A 16 27.56 -18.33 -17.06
CA GLU A 16 27.04 -17.99 -18.40
C GLU A 16 25.49 -18.07 -18.41
N LYS A 17 24.92 -19.11 -17.76
CA LYS A 17 23.47 -19.22 -17.58
C LYS A 17 22.92 -18.01 -16.81
N LEU A 18 23.57 -17.61 -15.69
CA LEU A 18 23.20 -16.43 -14.93
C LEU A 18 23.24 -15.16 -15.79
N ASN A 19 24.35 -14.97 -16.55
CA ASN A 19 24.49 -13.79 -17.42
C ASN A 19 23.35 -13.70 -18.45
N ARG A 20 22.99 -14.81 -19.09
CA ARG A 20 21.85 -14.82 -20.03
C ARG A 20 20.53 -14.52 -19.35
N ILE A 21 20.28 -15.09 -18.17
CA ILE A 21 19.09 -14.80 -17.38
C ILE A 21 19.04 -13.31 -17.02
N GLN A 22 20.14 -12.70 -16.59
CA GLN A 22 20.22 -11.27 -16.26
C GLN A 22 19.88 -10.38 -17.47
N VAL A 23 20.28 -10.77 -18.68
CA VAL A 23 19.96 -10.02 -19.92
C VAL A 23 18.49 -10.19 -20.33
N GLU A 24 17.98 -11.42 -20.23
CA GLU A 24 16.64 -11.77 -20.73
C GLU A 24 15.52 -11.45 -19.75
N LEU A 25 15.79 -11.48 -18.44
CA LEU A 25 14.77 -11.29 -17.41
C LEU A 25 14.18 -9.89 -17.46
N LYS A 26 12.87 -9.82 -17.67
CA LYS A 26 12.09 -8.60 -17.61
C LYS A 26 11.03 -8.74 -16.51
N ALA A 27 11.19 -7.98 -15.45
CA ALA A 27 10.25 -7.92 -14.32
C ALA A 27 9.80 -6.46 -14.12
N PRO A 28 8.76 -6.01 -14.82
CA PRO A 28 8.32 -4.62 -14.78
C PRO A 28 7.79 -4.23 -13.41
N LYS A 29 7.79 -2.91 -13.10
CA LYS A 29 7.14 -2.33 -11.92
C LYS A 29 5.65 -2.18 -12.21
N ASP A 30 4.86 -3.21 -11.98
CA ASP A 30 3.42 -3.28 -12.25
C ASP A 30 2.54 -3.02 -11.01
N LYS A 31 3.12 -3.01 -9.82
CA LYS A 31 2.41 -2.77 -8.57
C LYS A 31 2.47 -1.30 -8.19
N LEU A 32 1.31 -0.69 -7.92
CA LEU A 32 1.23 0.70 -7.44
C LEU A 32 1.25 0.76 -5.91
N ASN A 33 2.23 1.45 -5.35
CA ASN A 33 2.19 1.85 -3.95
C ASN A 33 1.27 3.07 -3.80
N LYS A 34 0.06 2.86 -3.29
CA LYS A 34 -0.95 3.92 -3.10
C LYS A 34 -0.53 4.98 -2.08
N PHE A 35 0.36 4.66 -1.14
CA PHE A 35 0.85 5.60 -0.13
C PHE A 35 1.95 6.51 -0.67
N GLY A 36 2.87 5.96 -1.45
CA GLY A 36 3.99 6.70 -2.02
C GLY A 36 3.75 7.21 -3.43
N GLY A 37 2.69 6.78 -4.12
CA GLY A 37 2.35 7.22 -5.48
C GLY A 37 3.31 6.70 -6.57
N TYR A 38 4.12 5.67 -6.29
CA TYR A 38 5.08 5.10 -7.22
C TYR A 38 4.80 3.63 -7.55
N ASN A 39 5.23 3.21 -8.73
CA ASN A 39 5.17 1.81 -9.12
C ASN A 39 6.39 1.05 -8.59
N TYR A 40 6.16 -0.19 -8.14
CA TYR A 40 7.20 -1.07 -7.67
C TYR A 40 6.98 -2.51 -8.19
N ARG A 41 8.04 -3.34 -8.17
CA ARG A 41 7.93 -4.78 -8.41
C ARG A 41 7.89 -5.52 -7.07
N SER A 42 7.11 -6.58 -7.01
CA SER A 42 7.08 -7.49 -5.87
C SER A 42 8.09 -8.64 -6.06
N ALA A 43 8.47 -9.30 -4.95
CA ALA A 43 9.27 -10.51 -5.03
C ALA A 43 8.57 -11.60 -5.85
N GLU A 44 7.25 -11.74 -5.70
CA GLU A 44 6.43 -12.69 -6.45
C GLU A 44 6.46 -12.40 -7.96
N GLY A 45 6.36 -11.10 -8.35
CA GLY A 45 6.44 -10.70 -9.76
C GLY A 45 7.77 -11.06 -10.39
N ILE A 46 8.89 -10.91 -9.65
CA ILE A 46 10.22 -11.35 -10.11
C ILE A 46 10.26 -12.86 -10.29
N LEU A 47 9.78 -13.62 -9.29
CA LEU A 47 9.77 -15.08 -9.33
C LEU A 47 8.93 -15.62 -10.49
N GLU A 48 7.76 -15.04 -10.76
CA GLU A 48 6.92 -15.45 -11.89
C GLU A 48 7.62 -15.20 -13.24
N ALA A 49 8.24 -14.03 -13.42
CA ALA A 49 8.99 -13.71 -14.63
C ALA A 49 10.24 -14.60 -14.82
N LEU A 50 10.81 -15.07 -13.71
CA LEU A 50 12.02 -15.90 -13.70
C LEU A 50 11.77 -17.37 -14.08
N LYS A 51 10.62 -17.94 -13.67
CA LYS A 51 10.30 -19.37 -13.86
C LYS A 51 10.51 -19.90 -15.29
N PRO A 52 10.10 -19.22 -16.38
CA PRO A 52 10.34 -19.69 -17.73
C PRO A 52 11.83 -19.79 -18.06
N LEU A 53 12.63 -18.80 -17.61
CA LEU A 53 14.07 -18.75 -17.87
C LEU A 53 14.81 -19.85 -17.10
N LEU A 54 14.43 -20.09 -15.84
CA LEU A 54 14.99 -21.20 -15.05
C LEU A 54 14.80 -22.55 -15.75
N LYS A 55 13.59 -22.77 -16.31
CA LYS A 55 13.30 -23.97 -17.09
C LYS A 55 14.16 -24.05 -18.36
N THR A 56 14.33 -22.94 -19.09
CA THR A 56 15.09 -22.85 -20.34
C THR A 56 16.56 -23.16 -20.13
N TYR A 57 17.15 -22.65 -19.05
CA TYR A 57 18.57 -22.82 -18.75
C TYR A 57 18.89 -24.01 -17.84
N GLY A 58 17.89 -24.79 -17.41
CA GLY A 58 18.07 -25.96 -16.57
C GLY A 58 18.69 -25.68 -15.21
N VAL A 59 18.30 -24.53 -14.61
CA VAL A 59 18.72 -24.07 -13.29
C VAL A 59 17.53 -23.90 -12.36
N TYR A 60 17.77 -23.76 -11.06
CA TYR A 60 16.73 -23.45 -10.08
C TYR A 60 17.21 -22.41 -9.07
N VAL A 61 16.27 -21.75 -8.43
CA VAL A 61 16.54 -20.75 -7.40
C VAL A 61 15.97 -21.21 -6.08
N THR A 62 16.73 -21.05 -5.01
CA THR A 62 16.26 -21.17 -3.64
C THR A 62 16.31 -19.82 -2.94
N LEU A 63 15.35 -19.59 -2.06
CA LEU A 63 15.30 -18.44 -1.16
C LEU A 63 15.26 -18.94 0.27
N SER A 64 16.13 -18.42 1.11
CA SER A 64 16.15 -18.68 2.54
C SER A 64 16.24 -17.38 3.32
N ASP A 65 15.61 -17.35 4.48
CA ASP A 65 15.66 -16.22 5.40
C ASP A 65 16.30 -16.62 6.72
N GLU A 66 17.01 -15.70 7.31
CA GLU A 66 17.66 -15.81 8.61
C GLU A 66 17.38 -14.52 9.38
N ILE A 67 17.04 -14.63 10.65
CA ILE A 67 16.89 -13.48 11.54
C ILE A 67 18.25 -13.19 12.15
N VAL A 68 18.72 -11.96 12.01
CA VAL A 68 20.02 -11.53 12.54
C VAL A 68 19.85 -10.24 13.34
N GLU A 69 20.61 -10.13 14.43
CA GLU A 69 20.66 -8.94 15.24
C GLU A 69 21.99 -8.21 15.01
N VAL A 70 21.91 -6.93 14.69
CA VAL A 70 23.08 -6.06 14.49
C VAL A 70 22.86 -4.76 15.24
N GLY A 71 23.70 -4.48 16.22
CA GLY A 71 23.66 -3.23 16.99
C GLY A 71 22.33 -3.01 17.71
N GLY A 72 21.76 -4.06 18.31
CA GLY A 72 20.49 -4.01 19.02
C GLY A 72 19.26 -3.85 18.10
N ARG A 73 19.41 -4.16 16.81
CA ARG A 73 18.34 -4.07 15.81
C ARG A 73 18.19 -5.39 15.08
N VAL A 74 16.95 -5.80 14.88
CA VAL A 74 16.61 -7.04 14.18
C VAL A 74 16.51 -6.80 12.67
N TYR A 75 17.10 -7.71 11.92
CA TYR A 75 17.06 -7.72 10.45
C TYR A 75 16.64 -9.10 9.95
N VAL A 76 15.88 -9.13 8.89
CA VAL A 76 15.71 -10.32 8.05
C VAL A 76 16.81 -10.30 7.00
N LYS A 77 17.67 -11.31 7.02
CA LYS A 77 18.71 -11.59 6.02
C LYS A 77 18.15 -12.59 5.03
N ALA A 78 17.88 -12.17 3.80
CA ALA A 78 17.44 -13.07 2.74
C ALA A 78 18.61 -13.44 1.82
N THR A 79 18.72 -14.72 1.47
CA THR A 79 19.71 -15.24 0.52
C THR A 79 19.01 -15.86 -0.68
N ALA A 80 19.29 -15.34 -1.86
CA ALA A 80 18.90 -15.92 -3.14
C ALA A 80 20.07 -16.71 -3.70
N LYS A 81 19.86 -17.99 -4.03
CA LYS A 81 20.88 -18.86 -4.65
C LYS A 81 20.39 -19.38 -5.98
N LEU A 82 21.18 -19.20 -7.04
CA LEU A 82 21.01 -19.88 -8.32
C LEU A 82 21.85 -21.16 -8.30
N CYS A 83 21.20 -22.29 -8.55
CA CYS A 83 21.83 -23.62 -8.53
C CYS A 83 21.62 -24.32 -9.87
N GLU A 84 22.57 -25.18 -10.22
CA GLU A 84 22.45 -26.01 -11.40
C GLU A 84 21.62 -27.27 -11.11
N ARG A 85 20.75 -27.65 -12.07
CA ARG A 85 20.09 -28.95 -12.00
C ARG A 85 21.09 -30.04 -12.41
N VAL A 86 21.53 -30.83 -11.46
CA VAL A 86 22.32 -32.03 -11.78
C VAL A 86 21.39 -33.06 -12.42
N GLY A 87 21.68 -33.47 -13.64
CA GLY A 87 20.89 -34.48 -14.37
C GLY A 87 20.95 -35.82 -13.67
N GLY A 88 19.77 -36.44 -13.47
CA GLY A 88 19.42 -37.75 -12.94
C GLY A 88 20.52 -38.82 -12.80
N GLY A 89 21.07 -38.91 -11.62
CA GLY A 89 21.95 -39.98 -11.14
C GLY A 89 22.20 -39.73 -9.67
N ALA A 90 22.16 -40.80 -8.83
CA ALA A 90 22.19 -40.72 -7.38
C ALA A 90 23.11 -39.63 -6.81
N ALA A 91 22.51 -38.71 -6.13
CA ALA A 91 22.95 -37.91 -4.99
C ALA A 91 24.47 -37.75 -4.77
N GLU A 92 25.13 -37.05 -5.65
CA GLU A 92 26.24 -36.21 -5.24
C GLU A 92 25.79 -34.77 -5.43
N VAL A 93 25.31 -34.19 -4.36
CA VAL A 93 25.05 -32.76 -4.27
C VAL A 93 26.39 -32.07 -4.33
N PHE A 94 26.84 -31.72 -5.52
CA PHE A 94 27.95 -30.79 -5.69
C PHE A 94 27.47 -29.42 -5.18
N GLU A 95 27.64 -29.18 -3.88
CA GLU A 95 27.42 -27.88 -3.24
C GLU A 95 28.29 -26.76 -3.86
N ASN A 96 29.13 -27.08 -4.83
CA ASN A 96 30.16 -26.19 -5.37
C ASN A 96 29.74 -25.37 -6.60
N SER A 97 28.50 -25.47 -7.07
CA SER A 97 28.02 -24.68 -8.22
C SER A 97 26.79 -23.85 -7.88
N ALA A 98 26.89 -23.03 -6.88
CA ALA A 98 25.83 -22.08 -6.52
C ALA A 98 26.37 -20.64 -6.52
N ILE A 99 25.67 -19.75 -7.20
CA ILE A 99 25.92 -18.29 -7.10
C ILE A 99 24.85 -17.69 -6.20
N SER A 100 25.27 -16.97 -5.18
CA SER A 100 24.33 -16.42 -4.20
C SER A 100 24.54 -14.94 -3.96
N VAL A 101 23.44 -14.23 -3.68
CA VAL A 101 23.42 -12.84 -3.23
C VAL A 101 22.55 -12.75 -1.98
N THR A 102 23.01 -11.96 -1.02
CA THR A 102 22.34 -11.75 0.25
C THR A 102 21.92 -10.29 0.37
N ALA A 103 20.73 -10.06 0.88
CA ALA A 103 20.23 -8.72 1.21
C ALA A 103 19.60 -8.70 2.60
N TYR A 104 19.54 -7.51 3.18
CA TYR A 104 19.03 -7.29 4.52
C TYR A 104 17.87 -6.30 4.49
N ALA A 105 16.86 -6.56 5.30
CA ALA A 105 15.81 -5.59 5.59
C ALA A 105 15.66 -5.47 7.11
N ARG A 106 15.63 -4.23 7.61
CA ARG A 106 15.41 -4.00 9.04
C ARG A 106 13.96 -4.28 9.38
N GLU A 107 13.73 -5.09 10.41
CA GLU A 107 12.42 -5.28 10.99
C GLU A 107 12.04 -4.10 11.88
N ALA A 108 10.83 -3.60 11.72
CA ALA A 108 10.30 -2.57 12.59
C ALA A 108 9.76 -3.23 13.86
N GLU A 109 9.99 -2.64 15.03
CA GLU A 109 9.46 -3.14 16.31
C GLU A 109 7.93 -3.17 16.32
N SER A 110 7.31 -2.21 15.67
CA SER A 110 5.86 -2.18 15.48
C SER A 110 5.50 -1.35 14.25
N LYS A 111 4.36 -1.68 13.62
CA LYS A 111 3.82 -0.91 12.50
C LYS A 111 2.31 -0.78 12.62
N LYS A 112 1.83 0.45 12.62
CA LYS A 112 0.39 0.74 12.77
C LYS A 112 -0.43 0.00 11.71
N GLY A 113 -1.39 -0.82 12.17
CA GLY A 113 -2.29 -1.59 11.31
C GLY A 113 -1.72 -2.91 10.79
N MET A 114 -0.62 -3.38 11.36
CA MET A 114 -0.05 -4.72 11.13
C MET A 114 0.16 -5.42 12.47
N ASP A 115 -0.09 -6.71 12.52
CA ASP A 115 0.36 -7.56 13.61
C ASP A 115 1.85 -7.93 13.46
N GLU A 116 2.44 -8.52 14.50
CA GLU A 116 3.88 -8.86 14.51
C GLU A 116 4.27 -9.82 13.39
N ALA A 117 3.45 -10.85 13.12
CA ALA A 117 3.71 -11.81 12.04
C ALA A 117 3.65 -11.14 10.65
N GLN A 118 2.74 -10.17 10.46
CA GLN A 118 2.67 -9.38 9.23
C GLN A 118 3.87 -8.45 9.06
N VAL A 119 4.42 -7.90 10.14
CA VAL A 119 5.64 -7.07 10.11
C VAL A 119 6.80 -7.90 9.63
N THR A 120 7.05 -9.07 10.24
CA THR A 120 8.11 -10.00 9.84
C THR A 120 7.93 -10.46 8.39
N GLY A 121 6.72 -10.87 8.00
CA GLY A 121 6.42 -11.32 6.64
C GLY A 121 6.65 -10.24 5.58
N ALA A 122 6.29 -8.99 5.87
CA ALA A 122 6.55 -7.85 4.98
C ALA A 122 8.05 -7.57 4.87
N THR A 123 8.79 -7.66 5.97
CA THR A 123 10.24 -7.45 6.01
C THR A 123 10.96 -8.54 5.22
N SER A 124 10.54 -9.81 5.38
CA SER A 124 11.03 -10.95 4.60
C SER A 124 10.83 -10.73 3.09
N SER A 125 9.61 -10.39 2.67
CA SER A 125 9.31 -10.10 1.25
C SER A 125 10.19 -8.97 0.69
N TYR A 126 10.50 -7.97 1.51
CA TYR A 126 11.36 -6.86 1.14
C TYR A 126 12.82 -7.31 0.97
N ALA A 127 13.36 -8.06 1.95
CA ALA A 127 14.73 -8.60 1.88
C ALA A 127 14.90 -9.52 0.66
N ARG A 128 13.96 -10.45 0.42
CA ARG A 128 13.96 -11.36 -0.73
C ARG A 128 13.93 -10.61 -2.05
N LYS A 129 13.17 -9.55 -2.16
CA LYS A 129 13.13 -8.71 -3.36
C LYS A 129 14.51 -8.13 -3.67
N TYR A 130 15.22 -7.60 -2.68
CA TYR A 130 16.56 -7.04 -2.88
C TYR A 130 17.61 -8.11 -3.17
N ALA A 131 17.52 -9.28 -2.54
CA ALA A 131 18.41 -10.41 -2.88
C ALA A 131 18.24 -10.86 -4.33
N LEU A 132 16.98 -10.96 -4.81
CA LEU A 132 16.69 -11.27 -6.21
C LEU A 132 17.15 -10.16 -7.16
N ASN A 133 16.91 -8.88 -6.81
CA ASN A 133 17.38 -7.76 -7.62
C ASN A 133 18.90 -7.79 -7.80
N GLY A 134 19.64 -8.02 -6.71
CA GLY A 134 21.09 -8.11 -6.77
C GLY A 134 21.60 -9.31 -7.58
N LEU A 135 20.98 -10.50 -7.42
CA LEU A 135 21.39 -11.71 -8.14
C LEU A 135 21.11 -11.60 -9.65
N PHE A 136 19.96 -11.02 -10.03
CA PHE A 136 19.55 -10.95 -11.44
C PHE A 136 19.76 -9.57 -12.07
N LEU A 137 20.46 -8.66 -11.41
CA LEU A 137 20.75 -7.29 -11.87
C LEU A 137 19.49 -6.57 -12.37
N LEU A 138 18.39 -6.71 -11.61
CA LEU A 138 17.15 -6.03 -11.90
C LEU A 138 17.23 -4.58 -11.40
N ASP A 139 18.10 -3.81 -12.05
CA ASP A 139 18.28 -2.41 -11.72
C ASP A 139 17.17 -1.56 -12.34
N ASP A 140 16.74 -0.61 -11.58
CA ASP A 140 15.78 0.38 -12.01
C ASP A 140 16.49 1.72 -12.10
N THR A 141 16.62 2.20 -13.30
CA THR A 141 17.24 3.48 -13.66
C THR A 141 16.66 4.72 -12.97
N LYS A 142 15.73 4.56 -12.03
CA LYS A 142 15.25 5.62 -11.13
C LYS A 142 15.47 5.19 -9.70
N ASP A 143 16.64 5.49 -9.21
CA ASP A 143 16.99 5.28 -7.82
C ASP A 143 16.21 6.26 -6.94
N ALA A 144 15.64 5.76 -5.84
CA ALA A 144 14.91 6.61 -4.89
C ALA A 144 15.83 7.63 -4.19
N ASP A 145 17.14 7.43 -4.28
CA ASP A 145 18.17 8.30 -3.71
C ASP A 145 18.62 9.41 -4.69
N THR A 146 18.05 9.47 -5.90
CA THR A 146 18.36 10.58 -6.80
C THR A 146 17.62 11.86 -6.38
N ASP A 147 18.30 13.00 -6.49
CA ASP A 147 17.73 14.33 -6.21
C ASP A 147 16.44 14.59 -7.00
N GLU A 148 16.26 13.95 -8.16
CA GLU A 148 15.02 13.99 -8.95
C GLU A 148 13.84 13.37 -8.20
N TYR A 149 14.04 12.29 -7.43
CA TYR A 149 12.99 11.69 -6.60
C TYR A 149 12.64 12.60 -5.42
N ALA A 150 13.63 13.21 -4.80
CA ALA A 150 13.44 14.19 -3.73
C ALA A 150 12.76 15.47 -4.23
N LEU A 151 13.01 15.89 -5.48
CA LEU A 151 12.32 17.00 -6.14
C LEU A 151 10.89 16.64 -6.55
N GLN A 152 10.64 15.43 -7.05
CA GLN A 152 9.30 14.96 -7.40
C GLN A 152 8.41 14.81 -6.17
N THR A 153 8.95 14.39 -5.03
CA THR A 153 8.18 14.32 -3.78
C THR A 153 7.95 15.68 -3.13
N LYS A 154 8.77 16.70 -3.47
CA LYS A 154 8.62 18.08 -2.97
C LYS A 154 7.86 19.00 -3.92
N THR A 155 7.77 18.67 -5.21
CA THR A 155 7.22 19.55 -6.25
C THR A 155 6.07 18.96 -7.07
N GLU A 156 5.55 17.78 -6.76
CA GLU A 156 4.23 17.46 -7.28
C GLU A 156 3.18 18.21 -6.44
N PRO A 157 2.65 19.33 -6.93
CA PRO A 157 1.30 19.64 -6.58
C PRO A 157 0.52 18.41 -7.03
N LYS A 158 -0.28 17.80 -6.13
CA LYS A 158 -1.24 16.75 -6.49
C LYS A 158 -1.70 17.00 -7.91
N LYS A 159 -1.35 16.13 -8.87
CA LYS A 159 -2.01 16.13 -10.17
C LYS A 159 -3.48 15.98 -9.86
N VAL A 160 -4.13 17.10 -9.88
CA VAL A 160 -5.57 17.21 -9.99
C VAL A 160 -5.92 16.32 -11.18
N ALA A 161 -6.66 15.26 -10.93
CA ALA A 161 -7.37 14.53 -11.96
C ALA A 161 -8.04 15.56 -12.87
N PRO A 162 -8.19 15.30 -14.19
CA PRO A 162 -8.75 16.27 -15.12
C PRO A 162 -10.04 16.82 -14.52
N ALA A 163 -10.12 18.14 -14.47
CA ALA A 163 -11.12 18.92 -13.80
C ALA A 163 -12.52 18.30 -13.93
N VAL A 164 -12.93 17.56 -12.91
CA VAL A 164 -14.34 17.52 -12.55
C VAL A 164 -14.63 18.95 -12.09
N LYS A 165 -15.54 19.63 -12.79
CA LYS A 165 -16.03 20.98 -12.50
C LYS A 165 -16.05 21.19 -10.99
N ALA A 166 -15.42 22.27 -10.52
CA ALA A 166 -15.40 22.63 -9.11
C ALA A 166 -16.80 22.42 -8.54
N PRO A 167 -16.96 21.66 -7.44
CA PRO A 167 -18.27 21.52 -6.83
C PRO A 167 -18.69 22.93 -6.45
N ALA A 168 -19.87 23.35 -6.92
CA ALA A 168 -20.48 24.62 -6.58
C ALA A 168 -20.36 24.80 -5.05
N ALA A 169 -19.86 25.96 -4.61
CA ALA A 169 -19.63 26.21 -3.20
C ALA A 169 -20.91 25.87 -2.43
N LEU A 170 -20.82 24.90 -1.51
CA LEU A 170 -21.96 24.50 -0.69
C LEU A 170 -22.36 25.71 0.17
N ILE A 171 -23.55 26.23 -0.05
CA ILE A 171 -24.04 27.43 0.64
C ILE A 171 -25.00 26.99 1.74
N CYS A 172 -24.85 27.57 2.93
CA CYS A 172 -25.74 27.33 4.06
C CYS A 172 -27.13 27.92 3.78
N GLU A 173 -28.16 27.11 3.76
CA GLU A 173 -29.55 27.54 3.52
C GLU A 173 -30.14 28.44 4.61
N ARG A 174 -29.52 28.51 5.79
CA ARG A 174 -29.96 29.37 6.87
C ARG A 174 -29.35 30.77 6.88
N CYS A 175 -28.02 30.88 6.61
CA CYS A 175 -27.32 32.17 6.70
C CYS A 175 -26.71 32.65 5.38
N GLY A 176 -26.85 31.91 4.27
CA GLY A 176 -26.35 32.27 2.95
C GLY A 176 -24.83 32.26 2.80
N LYS A 177 -24.06 31.89 3.83
CA LYS A 177 -22.61 31.83 3.80
C LYS A 177 -22.11 30.49 3.25
N PRO A 178 -20.92 30.43 2.60
CA PRO A 178 -20.34 29.17 2.19
C PRO A 178 -20.05 28.28 3.41
N ILE A 179 -20.37 26.98 3.29
CA ILE A 179 -20.10 26.00 4.32
C ILE A 179 -18.61 25.69 4.30
N SER A 180 -17.92 25.96 5.40
CA SER A 180 -16.50 25.69 5.59
C SER A 180 -16.26 24.40 6.37
N ASN A 181 -15.02 23.91 6.35
CA ASN A 181 -14.61 22.78 7.17
C ASN A 181 -14.74 23.13 8.65
N SER A 182 -15.17 22.18 9.48
CA SER A 182 -15.30 22.36 10.93
C SER A 182 -14.52 21.26 11.66
N GLY A 183 -13.40 21.64 12.24
CA GLY A 183 -12.51 20.71 12.94
C GLY A 183 -12.05 19.54 12.04
N LYS A 184 -12.44 18.31 12.39
CA LYS A 184 -12.11 17.09 11.63
C LYS A 184 -13.05 16.80 10.45
N PHE A 185 -14.08 17.60 10.22
CA PHE A 185 -15.10 17.37 9.21
C PHE A 185 -14.96 18.32 8.03
N SER A 186 -15.01 17.75 6.80
CA SER A 186 -15.05 18.54 5.58
C SER A 186 -16.39 19.25 5.38
N ALA A 187 -16.41 20.33 4.61
CA ALA A 187 -17.62 21.09 4.28
C ALA A 187 -18.76 20.20 3.72
N SER A 188 -18.42 19.22 2.85
CA SER A 188 -19.38 18.25 2.32
C SER A 188 -20.02 17.41 3.43
N LYS A 189 -19.22 16.92 4.37
CA LYS A 189 -19.69 16.08 5.46
C LYS A 189 -20.54 16.86 6.46
N VAL A 190 -20.23 18.14 6.67
CA VAL A 190 -21.05 19.07 7.48
C VAL A 190 -22.40 19.30 6.80
N ALA A 191 -22.43 19.56 5.49
CA ALA A 191 -23.65 19.77 4.72
C ALA A 191 -24.54 18.50 4.70
N GLU A 192 -23.97 17.32 4.47
CA GLU A 192 -24.69 16.04 4.49
C GLU A 192 -25.30 15.75 5.88
N SER A 193 -24.51 15.90 6.93
CA SER A 193 -24.96 15.66 8.30
C SER A 193 -26.09 16.58 8.70
N THR A 194 -25.99 17.88 8.39
CA THR A 194 -27.05 18.85 8.71
C THR A 194 -28.29 18.62 7.86
N LYS A 195 -28.15 18.22 6.59
CA LYS A 195 -29.27 17.85 5.71
C LYS A 195 -30.00 16.60 6.21
N ALA A 196 -29.27 15.58 6.65
CA ALA A 196 -29.85 14.37 7.22
C ALA A 196 -30.62 14.66 8.52
N GLN A 197 -30.09 15.54 9.38
CA GLN A 197 -30.63 15.81 10.70
C GLN A 197 -31.76 16.87 10.70
N PHE A 198 -31.69 17.86 9.82
CA PHE A 198 -32.60 19.02 9.83
C PHE A 198 -33.34 19.22 8.48
N GLY A 199 -33.10 18.39 7.49
CA GLY A 199 -33.73 18.50 6.17
C GLY A 199 -33.14 19.61 5.26
N LYS A 200 -32.18 20.40 5.78
CA LYS A 200 -31.50 21.51 5.08
C LYS A 200 -30.01 21.45 5.25
N GLN A 201 -29.26 21.80 4.20
CA GLN A 201 -27.81 21.88 4.33
C GLN A 201 -27.41 23.18 5.03
N MET A 202 -26.71 23.08 6.13
CA MET A 202 -26.32 24.23 6.96
C MET A 202 -24.86 24.17 7.35
N CYS A 203 -24.25 25.33 7.63
CA CYS A 203 -22.94 25.39 8.24
C CYS A 203 -23.01 24.87 9.69
N PHE A 204 -21.87 24.51 10.25
CA PHE A 204 -21.78 23.91 11.59
C PHE A 204 -22.46 24.77 12.67
N GLU A 205 -22.25 26.09 12.63
CA GLU A 205 -22.86 27.04 13.61
C GLU A 205 -24.38 27.10 13.49
N CYS A 206 -24.88 27.12 12.26
CA CYS A 206 -26.34 27.13 12.05
C CYS A 206 -26.99 25.80 12.44
N GLY A 207 -26.31 24.67 12.20
CA GLY A 207 -26.76 23.34 12.65
C GLY A 207 -26.84 23.26 14.18
N LYS A 208 -25.80 23.76 14.87
CA LYS A 208 -25.76 23.83 16.33
C LYS A 208 -26.88 24.72 16.90
N ALA A 209 -27.13 25.89 16.32
CA ALA A 209 -28.19 26.79 16.73
C ALA A 209 -29.60 26.17 16.55
N THR A 210 -29.82 25.50 15.38
CA THR A 210 -31.10 24.83 15.11
C THR A 210 -31.37 23.66 16.07
N LYS A 211 -30.31 22.95 16.46
CA LYS A 211 -30.41 21.88 17.45
C LYS A 211 -30.83 22.45 18.82
N ALA A 212 -30.18 23.54 19.26
CA ALA A 212 -30.49 24.22 20.54
C ALA A 212 -31.92 24.81 20.56
N GLU A 213 -32.43 25.30 19.43
CA GLU A 213 -33.81 25.78 19.30
C GLU A 213 -34.84 24.65 19.41
N ARG A 214 -34.54 23.45 18.92
CA ARG A 214 -35.44 22.27 19.06
C ARG A 214 -35.43 21.66 20.46
N GLU A 215 -34.35 21.85 21.20
CA GLU A 215 -34.20 21.33 22.58
C GLU A 215 -34.72 22.28 23.66
N LYS A 216 -35.21 23.49 23.32
CA LYS A 216 -35.91 24.35 24.26
C LYS A 216 -37.28 23.76 24.54
N PRO A 217 -37.68 23.56 25.83
CA PRO A 217 -39.01 23.15 26.19
C PRO A 217 -40.02 24.21 25.69
N THR A 218 -41.03 23.79 24.94
CA THR A 218 -42.20 24.63 24.68
C THR A 218 -42.85 24.91 26.00
N GLU A 219 -42.85 26.18 26.43
CA GLU A 219 -43.66 26.66 27.55
C GLU A 219 -45.11 26.21 27.29
N SER A 220 -45.65 25.48 28.25
CA SER A 220 -47.00 25.01 28.26
C SER A 220 -47.94 26.21 28.20
N VAL A 221 -48.80 26.26 27.19
CA VAL A 221 -49.97 27.14 27.16
C VAL A 221 -50.87 26.68 28.27
N VAL A 222 -50.98 27.51 29.32
CA VAL A 222 -51.96 27.38 30.37
C VAL A 222 -53.32 27.64 29.72
N MET A 223 -54.18 26.62 29.59
CA MET A 223 -55.60 26.81 29.31
C MET A 223 -56.25 27.12 30.59
N GLU A 224 -56.69 28.40 30.70
CA GLU A 224 -57.65 28.86 31.72
C GLU A 224 -59.00 28.13 31.54
N ASP A 225 -59.38 27.57 32.64
CA ASP A 225 -60.70 27.45 33.25
C ASP A 225 -61.95 27.52 32.33
N LEU A 226 -62.68 26.42 32.20
CA LEU A 226 -64.11 26.40 31.95
C LEU A 226 -64.79 25.46 32.93
N GLY A 227 -65.55 26.13 33.77
CA GLY A 227 -66.40 25.76 34.82
C GLY A 227 -67.17 24.44 34.83
N GLY A 228 -67.42 24.06 36.01
CA GLY A 228 -68.03 22.88 36.53
C GLY A 228 -69.34 22.39 35.96
N LEU A 229 -69.52 21.10 36.17
CA LEU A 229 -70.84 20.54 36.53
C LEU A 229 -70.62 19.24 37.31
N PRO A 230 -71.40 18.96 38.34
CA PRO A 230 -71.25 17.83 39.23
C PRO A 230 -71.92 16.57 38.65
N PHE A 231 -71.31 15.45 38.82
CA PHE A 231 -71.94 14.13 38.57
C PHE A 231 -72.40 13.54 39.92
N PRO A 232 -73.62 12.98 39.95
CA PRO A 232 -74.12 12.31 41.12
C PRO A 232 -73.54 10.95 41.36
N ILE A 233 -73.46 10.63 42.63
CA ILE A 233 -73.10 9.30 43.15
C ILE A 233 -74.39 8.49 43.11
N GLU A 234 -74.38 7.27 42.60
CA GLU A 234 -75.33 6.19 42.97
C GLU A 234 -74.62 4.83 42.71
N ASP A 235 -74.60 4.14 43.81
CA ASP A 235 -74.71 2.81 44.36
C ASP A 235 -73.75 1.73 43.90
#